data_d451134ee2fe12e1071684fb138c28bd
#
_entry.id   d451134ee2fe12e1071684fb138c28bd
#
_cell.length_a   1.000
_cell.length_b   1.000
_cell.length_c   1.000
_cell.angle_alpha   90.00
_cell.angle_beta   90.00
_cell.angle_gamma   90.00
#
_symmetry.space_group_name_H-M   'P 1'
#
loop_
_entity.id
_entity.type
_entity.pdbx_description
1 polymer ?
#
loop_
_entity_poly.entity_id
_entity_poly.type
_entity_poly.pdbx_seq_one_letter_code
_entity_poly.pdbx_strand_id
1 'polypeptide(L)'
;NKDDMILTTRMEHHANDLPFRNVGKVVYVDVDKLGRINIDDIEETLIKYKGKIKIITITGASNVTGYINPIHEVAALAHKYNALIIVDGAQLIAHKKVDMKGSCESESIDFFTFSAHKAYAPFGSGAIVGRKDYLNSNTPFLSGGGCVAGVFDDNIIWTGVPEKFEAGTQNFFGVIAMAKAMEDLQNIGFNNIENHESMLKNYLISNMKKIRNVILYGDTIYTDDRIGVIAFNLMEREYGDLAIKMATERGISLRAGKFCAHPYVYRLLNVSNCDAYRDVVSGEYCYGMVRASLGLYNTKEEADIFLNQLEYIANRKNPNRVYRKPKGR
;
A
#
# COMPACT_ATOMS: atom_id res chain seq x y z
N ASN A 1 21.36 -5.46 -16.87
CA ASN A 1 21.71 -6.72 -17.56
C ASN A 1 20.49 -7.62 -17.68
N LYS A 2 20.50 -8.56 -18.68
CA LYS A 2 19.36 -9.52 -18.85
C LYS A 2 19.10 -10.42 -17.64
N ASP A 3 20.09 -10.58 -16.76
CA ASP A 3 20.03 -11.43 -15.55
C ASP A 3 19.73 -10.64 -14.28
N ASP A 4 19.62 -9.33 -14.35
CA ASP A 4 19.30 -8.50 -13.18
C ASP A 4 17.87 -8.75 -12.74
N MET A 5 17.67 -8.78 -11.42
CA MET A 5 16.41 -9.13 -10.79
C MET A 5 15.93 -8.03 -9.87
N ILE A 6 14.63 -8.02 -9.66
CA ILE A 6 13.95 -7.12 -8.74
C ILE A 6 13.33 -7.98 -7.64
N LEU A 7 13.63 -7.67 -6.39
CA LEU A 7 12.99 -8.29 -5.24
C LEU A 7 11.81 -7.43 -4.78
N THR A 8 10.70 -8.07 -4.54
CA THR A 8 9.50 -7.44 -3.99
C THR A 8 8.76 -8.40 -3.07
N THR A 9 7.62 -8.00 -2.53
CA THR A 9 6.85 -8.83 -1.61
C THR A 9 5.49 -9.21 -2.17
N ARG A 10 4.83 -10.18 -1.54
CA ARG A 10 3.44 -10.51 -1.86
C ARG A 10 2.42 -9.54 -1.27
N MET A 11 2.87 -8.59 -0.46
CA MET A 11 2.04 -7.56 0.17
C MET A 11 1.72 -6.39 -0.77
N GLU A 12 2.41 -6.25 -1.88
CA GLU A 12 2.43 -5.03 -2.69
C GLU A 12 1.07 -4.69 -3.32
N HIS A 13 0.80 -3.39 -3.39
CA HIS A 13 -0.20 -2.86 -4.30
C HIS A 13 0.22 -3.13 -5.76
N HIS A 14 -0.72 -3.33 -6.67
CA HIS A 14 -0.42 -3.61 -8.09
C HIS A 14 0.48 -2.55 -8.74
N ALA A 15 0.40 -1.29 -8.30
CA ALA A 15 1.27 -0.23 -8.82
C ALA A 15 2.75 -0.43 -8.45
N ASN A 16 3.03 -1.15 -7.37
CA ASN A 16 4.40 -1.50 -6.95
C ASN A 16 4.79 -2.96 -7.29
N ASP A 17 4.01 -3.63 -8.12
CA ASP A 17 4.27 -4.99 -8.58
C ASP A 17 4.30 -5.07 -10.12
N LEU A 18 3.19 -4.70 -10.79
CA LEU A 18 3.02 -4.94 -12.21
C LEU A 18 4.03 -4.21 -13.12
N PRO A 19 4.41 -2.94 -12.86
CA PRO A 19 5.41 -2.27 -13.70
C PRO A 19 6.76 -2.98 -13.70
N PHE A 20 7.16 -3.55 -12.56
CA PHE A 20 8.44 -4.26 -12.43
C PHE A 20 8.48 -5.57 -13.22
N ARG A 21 7.34 -6.24 -13.41
CA ARG A 21 7.23 -7.44 -14.24
C ARG A 21 7.50 -7.17 -15.73
N ASN A 22 7.33 -5.91 -16.15
CA ASN A 22 7.56 -5.51 -17.54
C ASN A 22 9.04 -5.17 -17.81
N VAL A 23 9.83 -4.85 -16.77
CA VAL A 23 11.20 -4.36 -16.92
C VAL A 23 12.27 -5.37 -16.48
N GLY A 24 11.89 -6.41 -15.73
CA GLY A 24 12.86 -7.39 -15.26
C GLY A 24 12.23 -8.64 -14.66
N LYS A 25 13.09 -9.58 -14.25
CA LYS A 25 12.69 -10.77 -13.52
C LYS A 25 12.41 -10.42 -12.07
N VAL A 26 11.16 -10.62 -11.64
CA VAL A 26 10.74 -10.32 -10.27
C VAL A 26 10.82 -11.57 -9.38
N VAL A 27 11.42 -11.42 -8.22
CA VAL A 27 11.48 -12.41 -7.15
C VAL A 27 10.64 -11.91 -5.98
N TYR A 28 9.87 -12.80 -5.37
CA TYR A 28 8.92 -12.45 -4.32
C TYR A 28 9.30 -13.07 -2.99
N VAL A 29 9.31 -12.25 -1.94
CA VAL A 29 9.24 -12.71 -0.55
C VAL A 29 7.77 -12.85 -0.16
N ASP A 30 7.42 -13.95 0.49
CA ASP A 30 6.06 -14.18 0.95
C ASP A 30 5.84 -13.53 2.32
N VAL A 31 4.62 -13.61 2.81
CA VAL A 31 4.21 -13.07 4.12
C VAL A 31 3.88 -14.23 5.07
N ASP A 32 3.99 -13.99 6.35
CA ASP A 32 3.60 -14.95 7.38
C ASP A 32 2.07 -15.16 7.44
N LYS A 33 1.61 -16.00 8.35
CA LYS A 33 0.18 -16.31 8.52
C LYS A 33 -0.66 -15.10 8.96
N LEU A 34 -0.04 -14.11 9.58
CA LEU A 34 -0.67 -12.85 9.98
C LEU A 34 -0.58 -11.78 8.88
N GLY A 35 0.22 -12.05 7.85
CA GLY A 35 0.41 -11.16 6.71
C GLY A 35 1.59 -10.19 6.86
N ARG A 36 2.51 -10.39 7.83
CA ARG A 36 3.74 -9.61 7.97
C ARG A 36 4.84 -10.12 7.05
N ILE A 37 5.73 -9.21 6.68
CA ILE A 37 6.99 -9.54 6.01
C ILE A 37 8.01 -9.89 7.07
N ASN A 38 8.82 -10.93 6.83
CA ASN A 38 10.00 -11.25 7.63
C ASN A 38 11.26 -10.70 6.94
N ILE A 39 12.05 -9.93 7.66
CA ILE A 39 13.32 -9.37 7.17
C ILE A 39 14.33 -10.48 6.85
N ASP A 40 14.36 -11.53 7.64
CA ASP A 40 15.29 -12.66 7.43
C ASP A 40 15.03 -13.33 6.07
N ASP A 41 13.77 -13.45 5.65
CA ASP A 41 13.40 -14.00 4.34
C ASP A 41 13.89 -13.11 3.18
N ILE A 42 13.93 -11.77 3.40
CA ILE A 42 14.54 -10.82 2.46
C ILE A 42 16.04 -11.09 2.35
N GLU A 43 16.75 -11.19 3.48
CA GLU A 43 18.19 -11.42 3.49
C GLU A 43 18.56 -12.78 2.90
N GLU A 44 17.85 -13.85 3.25
CA GLU A 44 18.03 -15.18 2.66
C GLU A 44 17.86 -15.16 1.13
N THR A 45 16.88 -14.39 0.65
CA THR A 45 16.64 -14.22 -0.78
C THR A 45 17.79 -13.47 -1.46
N LEU A 46 18.33 -12.42 -0.84
CA LEU A 46 19.50 -11.69 -1.35
C LEU A 46 20.73 -12.60 -1.44
N ILE A 47 20.99 -13.39 -0.41
CA ILE A 47 22.08 -14.38 -0.36
C ILE A 47 21.91 -15.41 -1.48
N LYS A 48 20.71 -15.97 -1.64
CA LYS A 48 20.39 -16.98 -2.64
C LYS A 48 20.69 -16.52 -4.07
N TYR A 49 20.38 -15.27 -4.40
CA TYR A 49 20.55 -14.74 -5.75
C TYR A 49 21.90 -14.06 -6.00
N LYS A 50 22.84 -14.08 -5.03
CA LYS A 50 24.26 -13.74 -5.18
C LYS A 50 24.54 -12.45 -5.99
N GLY A 51 23.94 -11.34 -5.59
CA GLY A 51 24.15 -10.02 -6.22
C GLY A 51 23.44 -9.80 -7.57
N LYS A 52 22.54 -10.71 -7.99
CA LYS A 52 21.68 -10.50 -9.17
C LYS A 52 20.51 -9.58 -8.88
N ILE A 53 20.08 -9.46 -7.63
CA ILE A 53 19.04 -8.52 -7.22
C ILE A 53 19.67 -7.11 -7.21
N LYS A 54 19.14 -6.21 -8.03
CA LYS A 54 19.61 -4.83 -8.18
C LYS A 54 18.66 -3.80 -7.59
N ILE A 55 17.41 -4.18 -7.41
CA ILE A 55 16.39 -3.33 -6.83
C ILE A 55 15.59 -4.17 -5.83
N ILE A 56 15.34 -3.59 -4.65
CA ILE A 56 14.28 -4.01 -3.75
C ILE A 56 13.18 -2.98 -3.83
N THR A 57 11.94 -3.41 -4.04
CA THR A 57 10.78 -2.52 -3.97
C THR A 57 9.80 -3.04 -2.93
N ILE A 58 9.37 -2.17 -2.01
CA ILE A 58 8.54 -2.52 -0.86
C ILE A 58 7.52 -1.42 -0.56
N THR A 59 6.30 -1.80 -0.19
CA THR A 59 5.34 -0.83 0.34
C THR A 59 5.77 -0.36 1.73
N GLY A 60 5.70 0.94 1.98
CA GLY A 60 5.97 1.51 3.30
C GLY A 60 4.90 1.16 4.33
N ALA A 61 3.63 1.10 3.87
CA ALA A 61 2.52 0.58 4.67
C ALA A 61 1.52 -0.16 3.79
N SER A 62 1.03 -1.30 4.27
CA SER A 62 0.04 -2.10 3.56
C SER A 62 -1.29 -1.37 3.43
N ASN A 63 -1.81 -1.29 2.21
CA ASN A 63 -3.15 -0.79 1.96
C ASN A 63 -4.28 -1.78 2.30
N VAL A 64 -3.94 -2.97 2.76
CA VAL A 64 -4.90 -4.03 3.16
C VAL A 64 -4.98 -4.17 4.68
N THR A 65 -3.85 -4.43 5.33
CA THR A 65 -3.77 -4.68 6.78
C THR A 65 -3.30 -3.47 7.58
N GLY A 66 -2.74 -2.48 6.90
CA GLY A 66 -2.14 -1.31 7.55
C GLY A 66 -0.74 -1.53 8.12
N TYR A 67 -0.13 -2.72 7.97
CA TYR A 67 1.22 -2.94 8.48
C TYR A 67 2.22 -1.95 7.92
N ILE A 68 2.97 -1.33 8.81
CA ILE A 68 4.10 -0.47 8.51
C ILE A 68 5.34 -1.35 8.40
N ASN A 69 5.97 -1.35 7.24
CA ASN A 69 7.17 -2.14 7.02
C ASN A 69 8.42 -1.41 7.52
N PRO A 70 9.45 -2.13 7.96
CA PRO A 70 10.71 -1.56 8.46
C PRO A 70 11.61 -1.12 7.28
N ILE A 71 11.20 -0.06 6.61
CA ILE A 71 11.79 0.40 5.32
C ILE A 71 13.27 0.73 5.43
N HIS A 72 13.75 1.22 6.58
CA HIS A 72 15.15 1.56 6.81
C HIS A 72 16.02 0.32 7.03
N GLU A 73 15.49 -0.69 7.73
CA GLU A 73 16.19 -1.98 7.89
C GLU A 73 16.30 -2.70 6.53
N VAL A 74 15.24 -2.64 5.73
CA VAL A 74 15.28 -3.17 4.35
C VAL A 74 16.23 -2.37 3.48
N ALA A 75 16.36 -1.04 3.66
CA ALA A 75 17.34 -0.20 2.99
C ALA A 75 18.77 -0.64 3.33
N ALA A 76 19.06 -0.87 4.59
CA ALA A 76 20.36 -1.35 5.05
C ALA A 76 20.74 -2.70 4.43
N LEU A 77 19.78 -3.62 4.33
CA LEU A 77 19.98 -4.89 3.63
C LEU A 77 20.21 -4.68 2.12
N ALA A 78 19.41 -3.83 1.46
CA ALA A 78 19.59 -3.53 0.05
C ALA A 78 21.02 -3.06 -0.22
N HIS A 79 21.50 -2.08 0.51
CA HIS A 79 22.84 -1.51 0.35
C HIS A 79 23.95 -2.51 0.71
N LYS A 80 23.78 -3.32 1.75
CA LYS A 80 24.70 -4.40 2.11
C LYS A 80 24.95 -5.37 0.93
N TYR A 81 23.93 -5.59 0.10
CA TYR A 81 24.00 -6.48 -1.06
C TYR A 81 24.09 -5.76 -2.40
N ASN A 82 24.45 -4.46 -2.41
CA ASN A 82 24.60 -3.61 -3.61
C ASN A 82 23.32 -3.55 -4.47
N ALA A 83 22.17 -3.46 -3.83
CA ALA A 83 20.88 -3.19 -4.45
C ALA A 83 20.36 -1.80 -4.04
N LEU A 84 19.52 -1.20 -4.88
CA LEU A 84 18.78 0.01 -4.57
C LEU A 84 17.45 -0.32 -3.90
N ILE A 85 16.94 0.60 -3.07
CA ILE A 85 15.62 0.49 -2.48
C ILE A 85 14.64 1.51 -3.06
N ILE A 86 13.46 1.04 -3.44
CA ILE A 86 12.30 1.85 -3.81
C ILE A 86 11.19 1.61 -2.80
N VAL A 87 10.68 2.65 -2.17
CA VAL A 87 9.58 2.56 -1.22
C VAL A 87 8.30 3.13 -1.82
N ASP A 88 7.26 2.31 -1.93
CA ASP A 88 5.90 2.80 -2.18
C ASP A 88 5.32 3.37 -0.88
N GLY A 89 5.40 4.68 -0.73
CA GLY A 89 4.89 5.43 0.40
C GLY A 89 3.44 5.88 0.26
N ALA A 90 2.74 5.43 -0.79
CA ALA A 90 1.40 5.92 -1.12
C ALA A 90 0.39 5.79 0.02
N GLN A 91 0.51 4.75 0.84
CA GLN A 91 -0.33 4.59 2.03
C GLN A 91 0.30 5.20 3.29
N LEU A 92 1.63 5.26 3.36
CA LEU A 92 2.36 5.70 4.55
C LEU A 92 2.35 7.22 4.73
N ILE A 93 2.44 7.97 3.64
CA ILE A 93 2.75 9.42 3.62
C ILE A 93 1.79 10.29 4.44
N ALA A 94 0.53 9.90 4.59
CA ALA A 94 -0.46 10.65 5.35
C ALA A 94 -0.50 10.29 6.85
N HIS A 95 0.13 9.17 7.23
CA HIS A 95 -0.04 8.56 8.54
C HIS A 95 1.20 8.68 9.41
N LYS A 96 2.39 8.74 8.81
CA LYS A 96 3.66 8.71 9.53
C LYS A 96 4.72 9.56 8.84
N LYS A 97 5.53 10.24 9.66
CA LYS A 97 6.70 10.96 9.15
C LYS A 97 7.71 9.97 8.54
N VAL A 98 8.18 10.26 7.35
CA VAL A 98 9.24 9.51 6.68
C VAL A 98 10.50 10.39 6.58
N ASP A 99 11.62 9.87 7.02
CA ASP A 99 12.93 10.46 6.80
C ASP A 99 13.66 9.64 5.73
N MET A 100 13.98 10.26 4.58
CA MET A 100 14.69 9.59 3.49
C MET A 100 16.12 9.17 3.86
N LYS A 101 16.72 9.79 4.88
CA LYS A 101 18.11 9.53 5.27
C LYS A 101 18.28 8.37 6.24
N GLY A 102 17.23 8.07 7.03
CA GLY A 102 17.36 7.13 8.15
C GLY A 102 18.31 7.64 9.24
N SER A 103 18.77 6.73 10.08
CA SER A 103 19.71 7.03 11.19
C SER A 103 21.17 7.05 10.73
N CYS A 104 21.48 6.42 9.59
CA CYS A 104 22.80 6.38 8.99
C CYS A 104 22.69 6.21 7.46
N GLU A 105 23.81 6.39 6.74
CA GLU A 105 23.85 6.33 5.27
C GLU A 105 23.32 5.01 4.69
N SER A 106 23.62 3.89 5.34
CA SER A 106 23.16 2.57 4.89
C SER A 106 21.63 2.39 4.99
N GLU A 107 20.96 3.15 5.84
CA GLU A 107 19.50 3.12 6.03
C GLU A 107 18.74 4.09 5.11
N SER A 108 19.48 4.86 4.28
CA SER A 108 18.86 5.85 3.38
C SER A 108 17.98 5.17 2.32
N ILE A 109 16.86 5.82 2.01
CA ILE A 109 15.94 5.36 0.97
C ILE A 109 16.38 5.99 -0.36
N ASP A 110 16.65 5.16 -1.39
CA ASP A 110 17.08 5.68 -2.69
C ASP A 110 15.95 6.36 -3.45
N PHE A 111 14.74 5.76 -3.41
CA PHE A 111 13.55 6.31 -4.06
C PHE A 111 12.31 6.10 -3.20
N PHE A 112 11.50 7.15 -3.10
CA PHE A 112 10.22 7.14 -2.39
C PHE A 112 9.13 7.68 -3.31
N THR A 113 8.02 6.97 -3.45
CA THR A 113 6.92 7.35 -4.32
C THR A 113 5.62 7.48 -3.54
N PHE A 114 4.78 8.47 -3.89
CA PHE A 114 3.47 8.60 -3.27
C PHE A 114 2.46 9.31 -4.17
N SER A 115 1.18 9.12 -3.85
CA SER A 115 0.05 9.79 -4.50
C SER A 115 -0.56 10.80 -3.54
N ALA A 116 -0.65 12.05 -3.95
CA ALA A 116 -1.06 13.15 -3.08
C ALA A 116 -2.53 13.08 -2.62
N HIS A 117 -3.42 12.45 -3.43
CA HIS A 117 -4.82 12.30 -3.04
C HIS A 117 -5.02 11.47 -1.77
N LYS A 118 -4.08 10.57 -1.41
CA LYS A 118 -4.11 9.84 -0.15
C LYS A 118 -3.63 10.68 1.04
N ALA A 119 -2.92 11.76 0.75
CA ALA A 119 -2.50 12.77 1.72
C ALA A 119 -3.40 14.02 1.67
N TYR A 120 -4.68 13.83 1.39
CA TYR A 120 -5.74 14.85 1.38
C TYR A 120 -5.62 15.92 0.29
N ALA A 121 -4.70 15.82 -0.66
CA ALA A 121 -4.57 16.78 -1.76
C ALA A 121 -5.48 16.43 -2.94
N PRO A 122 -6.33 17.34 -3.43
CA PRO A 122 -7.13 17.13 -4.63
C PRO A 122 -6.28 17.25 -5.91
N PHE A 123 -6.94 17.07 -7.07
CA PHE A 123 -6.45 17.34 -8.42
C PHE A 123 -5.36 16.40 -8.98
N GLY A 124 -5.22 15.19 -8.41
CA GLY A 124 -4.51 14.09 -9.06
C GLY A 124 -3.01 14.31 -9.28
N SER A 125 -2.29 14.71 -8.23
CA SER A 125 -0.83 14.82 -8.23
C SER A 125 -0.17 13.68 -7.45
N GLY A 126 1.15 13.56 -7.59
CA GLY A 126 2.01 12.66 -6.84
C GLY A 126 3.47 13.04 -7.07
N ALA A 127 4.37 12.42 -6.36
CA ALA A 127 5.79 12.69 -6.50
C ALA A 127 6.64 11.42 -6.38
N ILE A 128 7.80 11.49 -7.01
CA ILE A 128 8.93 10.61 -6.79
C ILE A 128 10.04 11.45 -6.20
N VAL A 129 10.50 11.09 -5.01
CA VAL A 129 11.68 11.68 -4.37
C VAL A 129 12.80 10.65 -4.49
N GLY A 130 13.96 11.05 -5.01
CA GLY A 130 15.00 10.06 -5.25
C GLY A 130 16.37 10.65 -5.51
N ARG A 131 17.35 9.80 -5.67
CA ARG A 131 18.76 10.13 -5.89
C ARG A 131 18.96 10.85 -7.22
N LYS A 132 19.49 12.06 -7.13
CA LYS A 132 19.73 12.94 -8.28
C LYS A 132 20.72 12.34 -9.30
N ASP A 133 21.74 11.64 -8.84
CA ASP A 133 22.74 10.98 -9.68
C ASP A 133 22.12 9.91 -10.60
N TYR A 134 21.26 9.06 -10.05
CA TYR A 134 20.53 8.05 -10.83
C TYR A 134 19.52 8.68 -11.80
N LEU A 135 18.77 9.68 -11.36
CA LEU A 135 17.80 10.37 -12.21
C LEU A 135 18.49 11.09 -13.38
N ASN A 136 19.64 11.73 -13.15
CA ASN A 136 20.39 12.40 -14.21
C ASN A 136 21.03 11.45 -15.23
N SER A 137 21.41 10.24 -14.82
CA SER A 137 22.11 9.28 -15.69
C SER A 137 21.21 8.57 -16.71
N ASN A 138 19.88 8.61 -16.53
CA ASN A 138 18.94 7.89 -17.38
C ASN A 138 18.13 8.81 -18.30
N THR A 139 17.58 8.25 -19.38
CA THR A 139 16.62 8.93 -20.25
C THR A 139 15.22 8.91 -19.59
N PRO A 140 14.41 9.95 -19.79
CA PRO A 140 13.06 9.97 -19.23
C PRO A 140 12.17 8.94 -19.91
N PHE A 141 11.24 8.35 -19.15
CA PHE A 141 10.23 7.41 -19.67
C PHE A 141 9.19 8.13 -20.54
N LEU A 142 8.76 9.33 -20.14
CA LEU A 142 7.90 10.21 -20.93
C LEU A 142 8.73 11.33 -21.52
N SER A 143 8.56 11.61 -22.79
CA SER A 143 9.29 12.63 -23.53
C SER A 143 8.34 13.65 -24.14
N GLY A 144 8.73 14.94 -24.14
CA GLY A 144 7.92 16.01 -24.72
C GLY A 144 8.55 17.38 -24.52
N GLY A 145 7.79 18.43 -24.76
CA GLY A 145 8.24 19.79 -24.51
C GLY A 145 8.59 20.03 -23.04
N GLY A 146 9.60 20.82 -22.76
CA GLY A 146 10.07 21.16 -21.41
C GLY A 146 11.12 20.22 -20.82
N CYS A 147 11.20 18.96 -21.26
CA CYS A 147 12.21 18.01 -20.77
C CYS A 147 13.52 17.98 -21.55
N VAL A 148 13.67 18.81 -22.58
CA VAL A 148 14.82 18.87 -23.46
C VAL A 148 15.48 20.24 -23.43
N ALA A 149 16.83 20.27 -23.47
CA ALA A 149 17.64 21.47 -23.67
C ALA A 149 17.83 21.78 -25.16
N GLY A 150 17.82 20.76 -26.01
CA GLY A 150 17.90 20.91 -27.46
C GLY A 150 17.50 19.62 -28.18
N VAL A 151 16.91 19.80 -29.37
CA VAL A 151 16.58 18.69 -30.29
C VAL A 151 17.21 19.00 -31.64
N PHE A 152 17.93 18.04 -32.20
CA PHE A 152 18.59 18.09 -33.47
C PHE A 152 18.13 16.91 -34.32
N ASP A 153 18.45 16.93 -35.63
CA ASP A 153 17.97 15.87 -36.52
C ASP A 153 18.35 14.45 -36.04
N ASP A 154 19.56 14.29 -35.50
CA ASP A 154 20.09 12.98 -35.07
C ASP A 154 20.35 12.87 -33.56
N ASN A 155 20.02 13.88 -32.75
CA ASN A 155 20.39 13.89 -31.35
C ASN A 155 19.43 14.70 -30.49
N ILE A 156 19.32 14.30 -29.22
CA ILE A 156 18.52 14.98 -28.17
C ILE A 156 19.44 15.29 -26.99
N ILE A 157 19.44 16.54 -26.55
CA ILE A 157 20.08 16.95 -25.30
C ILE A 157 18.96 17.16 -24.26
N TRP A 158 18.96 16.33 -23.23
CA TRP A 158 17.99 16.41 -22.14
C TRP A 158 18.36 17.53 -21.17
N THR A 159 17.36 18.12 -20.51
CA THR A 159 17.57 19.00 -19.35
C THR A 159 18.07 18.20 -18.14
N GLY A 160 18.40 18.90 -17.06
CA GLY A 160 18.63 18.30 -15.75
C GLY A 160 17.32 17.88 -15.05
N VAL A 161 17.45 17.18 -13.94
CA VAL A 161 16.28 16.89 -13.06
C VAL A 161 15.97 18.11 -12.18
N PRO A 162 14.68 18.38 -11.87
CA PRO A 162 13.52 17.52 -12.12
C PRO A 162 12.92 17.63 -13.52
N GLU A 163 13.16 18.71 -14.27
CA GLU A 163 12.49 19.07 -15.53
C GLU A 163 12.61 17.96 -16.59
N LYS A 164 13.69 17.20 -16.58
CA LYS A 164 13.91 16.05 -17.46
C LYS A 164 12.79 15.02 -17.44
N PHE A 165 12.14 14.84 -16.28
CA PHE A 165 11.05 13.87 -16.10
C PHE A 165 9.66 14.52 -16.08
N GLU A 166 9.57 15.82 -16.39
CA GLU A 166 8.33 16.60 -16.35
C GLU A 166 7.97 17.09 -17.76
N ALA A 167 7.60 16.16 -18.64
CA ALA A 167 7.22 16.47 -20.02
C ALA A 167 5.86 17.17 -20.10
N GLY A 168 5.79 18.24 -20.89
CA GLY A 168 4.59 19.03 -21.12
C GLY A 168 4.28 20.04 -20.01
N THR A 169 3.09 20.63 -20.04
CA THR A 169 2.62 21.55 -19.00
C THR A 169 2.20 20.77 -17.75
N GLN A 170 2.84 21.07 -16.64
CA GLN A 170 2.61 20.36 -15.38
C GLN A 170 1.26 20.71 -14.75
N ASN A 171 0.77 19.81 -13.88
CA ASN A 171 -0.45 20.00 -13.10
C ASN A 171 -0.22 20.97 -11.93
N PHE A 172 -0.12 22.26 -12.19
CA PHE A 172 0.19 23.28 -11.18
C PHE A 172 -0.78 23.25 -10.00
N PHE A 173 -2.09 23.12 -10.27
CA PHE A 173 -3.08 23.09 -9.20
C PHE A 173 -2.90 21.87 -8.29
N GLY A 174 -2.62 20.72 -8.86
CA GLY A 174 -2.35 19.51 -8.08
C GLY A 174 -1.07 19.62 -7.27
N VAL A 175 -0.02 20.24 -7.82
CA VAL A 175 1.25 20.44 -7.10
C VAL A 175 1.07 21.43 -5.93
N ILE A 176 0.39 22.56 -6.15
CA ILE A 176 0.09 23.54 -5.08
C ILE A 176 -0.75 22.91 -3.99
N ALA A 177 -1.81 22.15 -4.36
CA ALA A 177 -2.64 21.44 -3.40
C ALA A 177 -1.86 20.40 -2.61
N MET A 178 -0.96 19.66 -3.26
CA MET A 178 -0.05 18.69 -2.62
C MET A 178 0.87 19.39 -1.60
N ALA A 179 1.51 20.48 -1.99
CA ALA A 179 2.40 21.22 -1.10
C ALA A 179 1.65 21.72 0.14
N LYS A 180 0.42 22.29 -0.06
CA LYS A 180 -0.41 22.75 1.05
C LYS A 180 -0.86 21.61 1.97
N ALA A 181 -1.29 20.50 1.42
CA ALA A 181 -1.69 19.35 2.21
C ALA A 181 -0.53 18.78 3.06
N MET A 182 0.70 18.73 2.50
CA MET A 182 1.89 18.31 3.24
C MET A 182 2.24 19.28 4.36
N GLU A 183 2.13 20.61 4.11
CA GLU A 183 2.31 21.63 5.14
C GLU A 183 1.28 21.46 6.27
N ASP A 184 0.02 21.22 5.95
CA ASP A 184 -1.04 21.05 6.96
C ASP A 184 -0.83 19.78 7.79
N LEU A 185 -0.46 18.64 7.17
CA LEU A 185 -0.08 17.43 7.90
C LEU A 185 1.09 17.68 8.87
N GLN A 186 2.09 18.42 8.40
CA GLN A 186 3.25 18.76 9.22
C GLN A 186 2.87 19.68 10.39
N ASN A 187 1.97 20.65 10.17
CA ASN A 187 1.48 21.56 11.21
C ASN A 187 0.59 20.85 12.25
N ILE A 188 -0.23 19.89 11.84
CA ILE A 188 -0.99 19.01 12.76
C ILE A 188 -0.01 18.21 13.62
N GLY A 189 1.09 17.77 13.01
CA GLY A 189 2.13 16.96 13.62
C GLY A 189 1.85 15.48 13.55
N PHE A 190 2.78 14.71 12.98
CA PHE A 190 2.61 13.27 12.78
C PHE A 190 2.40 12.49 14.09
N ASN A 191 3.01 12.91 15.21
CA ASN A 191 2.76 12.29 16.50
C ASN A 191 1.29 12.39 16.93
N ASN A 192 0.64 13.53 16.66
CA ASN A 192 -0.78 13.71 16.97
C ASN A 192 -1.65 12.82 16.07
N ILE A 193 -1.28 12.73 14.79
CA ILE A 193 -1.95 11.88 13.81
C ILE A 193 -1.86 10.40 14.23
N GLU A 194 -0.65 9.93 14.52
CA GLU A 194 -0.40 8.55 14.94
C GLU A 194 -1.15 8.18 16.22
N ASN A 195 -1.15 9.08 17.22
CA ASN A 195 -1.85 8.86 18.49
C ASN A 195 -3.38 8.78 18.29
N HIS A 196 -3.95 9.72 17.55
CA HIS A 196 -5.38 9.77 17.28
C HIS A 196 -5.82 8.51 16.50
N GLU A 197 -5.12 8.16 15.45
CA GLU A 197 -5.41 7.02 14.62
C GLU A 197 -5.25 5.69 15.37
N SER A 198 -4.19 5.55 16.18
CA SER A 198 -3.97 4.37 17.02
C SER A 198 -5.07 4.18 18.06
N MET A 199 -5.54 5.27 18.68
CA MET A 199 -6.67 5.24 19.62
C MET A 199 -7.92 4.69 18.93
N LEU A 200 -8.32 5.24 17.79
CA LEU A 200 -9.52 4.81 17.07
C LEU A 200 -9.38 3.38 16.51
N LYS A 201 -8.23 3.06 15.92
CA LYS A 201 -7.92 1.72 15.41
C LYS A 201 -8.05 0.65 16.50
N ASN A 202 -7.41 0.88 17.64
CA ASN A 202 -7.43 -0.06 18.76
C ASN A 202 -8.83 -0.20 19.36
N TYR A 203 -9.57 0.91 19.45
CA TYR A 203 -10.97 0.91 19.86
C TYR A 203 -11.83 0.06 18.91
N LEU A 204 -11.71 0.26 17.61
CA LEU A 204 -12.44 -0.52 16.61
C LEU A 204 -12.09 -2.00 16.66
N ILE A 205 -10.80 -2.37 16.62
CA ILE A 205 -10.35 -3.76 16.65
C ILE A 205 -10.86 -4.46 17.90
N SER A 206 -10.75 -3.84 19.07
CA SER A 206 -11.17 -4.42 20.36
C SER A 206 -12.66 -4.68 20.42
N ASN A 207 -13.50 -3.82 19.84
CA ASN A 207 -14.94 -3.99 19.81
C ASN A 207 -15.42 -4.89 18.66
N MET A 208 -14.82 -4.82 17.48
CA MET A 208 -15.11 -5.73 16.38
C MET A 208 -14.86 -7.19 16.75
N LYS A 209 -13.85 -7.49 17.57
CA LYS A 209 -13.58 -8.85 18.09
C LYS A 209 -14.74 -9.43 18.92
N LYS A 210 -15.58 -8.59 19.51
CA LYS A 210 -16.74 -9.00 20.32
C LYS A 210 -17.98 -9.27 19.46
N ILE A 211 -18.03 -8.74 18.24
CA ILE A 211 -19.17 -8.91 17.34
C ILE A 211 -19.11 -10.30 16.72
N ARG A 212 -20.22 -11.04 16.89
CA ARG A 212 -20.35 -12.40 16.37
C ARG A 212 -20.09 -12.45 14.87
N ASN A 213 -19.39 -13.47 14.41
CA ASN A 213 -19.13 -13.75 13.00
C ASN A 213 -18.23 -12.73 12.27
N VAL A 214 -17.67 -11.73 12.94
CA VAL A 214 -16.65 -10.86 12.36
C VAL A 214 -15.31 -11.60 12.32
N ILE A 215 -14.66 -11.58 11.18
CA ILE A 215 -13.31 -12.10 10.95
C ILE A 215 -12.42 -10.91 10.68
N LEU A 216 -11.42 -10.69 11.52
CA LEU A 216 -10.39 -9.67 11.34
C LEU A 216 -9.15 -10.29 10.68
N TYR A 217 -8.52 -9.56 9.77
CA TYR A 217 -7.28 -9.97 9.13
C TYR A 217 -6.10 -9.13 9.62
N GLY A 218 -4.94 -9.79 9.70
CA GLY A 218 -3.77 -9.25 10.37
C GLY A 218 -3.80 -9.50 11.88
N ASP A 219 -2.73 -9.07 12.57
CA ASP A 219 -2.63 -9.20 14.01
C ASP A 219 -3.62 -8.28 14.72
N THR A 220 -4.34 -8.83 15.67
CA THR A 220 -5.33 -8.10 16.48
C THR A 220 -4.91 -7.96 17.95
N ILE A 221 -3.71 -8.43 18.29
CA ILE A 221 -3.12 -8.33 19.62
C ILE A 221 -2.05 -7.25 19.62
N TYR A 222 -1.04 -7.41 18.75
CA TYR A 222 -0.02 -6.39 18.53
C TYR A 222 -0.39 -5.55 17.30
N THR A 223 -0.67 -4.26 17.52
CA THR A 223 -1.18 -3.35 16.49
C THR A 223 -0.40 -2.04 16.37
N ASP A 224 0.70 -1.89 17.12
CA ASP A 224 1.49 -0.65 17.13
C ASP A 224 2.24 -0.42 15.81
N ASP A 225 2.48 -1.51 15.08
CA ASP A 225 3.05 -1.51 13.73
C ASP A 225 2.01 -1.32 12.61
N ARG A 226 0.82 -0.75 12.92
CA ARG A 226 -0.26 -0.60 11.93
C ARG A 226 -0.83 0.80 11.92
N ILE A 227 -1.06 1.32 10.72
CA ILE A 227 -1.89 2.50 10.48
C ILE A 227 -3.39 2.15 10.61
N GLY A 228 -4.27 3.14 10.56
CA GLY A 228 -5.72 3.03 10.72
C GLY A 228 -6.46 2.33 9.58
N VAL A 229 -5.94 1.20 9.14
CA VAL A 229 -6.53 0.36 8.09
C VAL A 229 -6.89 -1.00 8.68
N ILE A 230 -8.16 -1.39 8.58
CA ILE A 230 -8.70 -2.61 9.16
C ILE A 230 -9.41 -3.42 8.07
N ALA A 231 -8.82 -4.56 7.70
CA ALA A 231 -9.44 -5.53 6.81
C ALA A 231 -10.24 -6.56 7.61
N PHE A 232 -11.46 -6.84 7.17
CA PHE A 232 -12.35 -7.78 7.86
C PHE A 232 -13.36 -8.39 6.90
N ASN A 233 -14.02 -9.45 7.36
CA ASN A 233 -15.21 -10.02 6.74
C ASN A 233 -16.26 -10.33 7.80
N LEU A 234 -17.50 -10.49 7.38
CA LEU A 234 -18.59 -11.01 8.19
C LEU A 234 -18.97 -12.39 7.64
N MET A 235 -18.88 -13.43 8.46
CA MET A 235 -19.24 -14.81 8.06
C MET A 235 -20.67 -14.84 7.49
N GLU A 236 -20.86 -15.67 6.48
CA GLU A 236 -22.15 -15.85 5.79
C GLU A 236 -22.66 -14.60 5.04
N ARG A 237 -21.83 -13.57 4.88
CA ARG A 237 -22.12 -12.41 4.02
C ARG A 237 -21.04 -12.21 2.98
N GLU A 238 -21.51 -11.89 1.79
CA GLU A 238 -20.62 -11.47 0.71
C GLU A 238 -20.08 -10.07 1.04
N TYR A 239 -18.79 -9.83 0.76
CA TYR A 239 -18.09 -8.61 1.15
C TYR A 239 -18.66 -7.33 0.48
N GLY A 240 -19.13 -7.43 -0.77
CA GLY A 240 -19.77 -6.32 -1.47
C GLY A 240 -21.15 -6.00 -0.90
N ASP A 241 -21.99 -7.03 -0.59
CA ASP A 241 -23.27 -6.85 0.05
C ASP A 241 -23.14 -6.16 1.43
N LEU A 242 -22.12 -6.55 2.20
CA LEU A 242 -21.83 -5.89 3.47
C LEU A 242 -21.51 -4.41 3.30
N ALA A 243 -20.61 -4.08 2.35
CA ALA A 243 -20.23 -2.69 2.09
C ALA A 243 -21.42 -1.84 1.59
N ILE A 244 -22.26 -2.41 0.71
CA ILE A 244 -23.46 -1.74 0.19
C ILE A 244 -24.45 -1.45 1.35
N LYS A 245 -24.68 -2.41 2.24
CA LYS A 245 -25.59 -2.21 3.39
C LYS A 245 -25.07 -1.15 4.35
N MET A 246 -23.79 -1.14 4.65
CA MET A 246 -23.18 -0.10 5.48
C MET A 246 -23.38 1.29 4.86
N ALA A 247 -23.21 1.41 3.55
CA ALA A 247 -23.38 2.66 2.84
C ALA A 247 -24.86 3.11 2.78
N THR A 248 -25.76 2.22 2.36
CA THR A 248 -27.17 2.56 2.12
C THR A 248 -27.98 2.76 3.39
N GLU A 249 -27.69 2.00 4.45
CA GLU A 249 -28.44 2.08 5.70
C GLU A 249 -27.94 3.16 6.67
N ARG A 250 -26.65 3.54 6.59
CA ARG A 250 -26.02 4.49 7.53
C ARG A 250 -25.02 5.49 6.93
N GLY A 251 -24.86 5.51 5.61
CA GLY A 251 -23.92 6.41 4.96
C GLY A 251 -22.44 6.09 5.24
N ILE A 252 -22.12 4.86 5.67
CA ILE A 252 -20.76 4.44 6.02
C ILE A 252 -20.08 3.87 4.78
N SER A 253 -19.12 4.61 4.24
CA SER A 253 -18.36 4.19 3.06
C SER A 253 -17.22 3.26 3.42
N LEU A 254 -17.24 2.05 2.87
CA LEU A 254 -16.19 1.05 3.02
C LEU A 254 -15.65 0.62 1.66
N ARG A 255 -14.42 0.17 1.61
CA ARG A 255 -13.88 -0.46 0.40
C ARG A 255 -14.13 -1.97 0.46
N ALA A 256 -14.62 -2.54 -0.65
CA ALA A 256 -14.82 -3.98 -0.79
C ALA A 256 -14.00 -4.53 -1.96
N GLY A 257 -13.52 -5.77 -1.87
CA GLY A 257 -12.81 -6.49 -2.91
C GLY A 257 -11.39 -6.89 -2.52
N LYS A 258 -10.45 -6.80 -3.47
CA LYS A 258 -9.05 -7.25 -3.32
C LYS A 258 -8.04 -6.09 -3.25
N PHE A 259 -8.51 -4.85 -3.20
CA PHE A 259 -7.77 -3.60 -2.94
C PHE A 259 -6.54 -3.37 -3.83
N CYS A 260 -6.54 -3.91 -5.06
CA CYS A 260 -5.38 -3.93 -5.95
C CYS A 260 -4.12 -4.56 -5.32
N ALA A 261 -4.31 -5.55 -4.44
CA ALA A 261 -3.27 -6.35 -3.80
C ALA A 261 -3.70 -7.82 -3.78
N HIS A 262 -4.07 -8.36 -4.95
CA HIS A 262 -4.69 -9.68 -5.09
C HIS A 262 -3.86 -10.81 -4.46
N PRO A 263 -2.54 -10.93 -4.72
CA PRO A 263 -1.73 -11.98 -4.11
C PRO A 263 -1.77 -11.95 -2.58
N TYR A 264 -1.76 -10.75 -2.00
CA TYR A 264 -1.80 -10.57 -0.55
C TYR A 264 -3.15 -10.97 0.04
N VAL A 265 -4.25 -10.49 -0.56
CA VAL A 265 -5.61 -10.85 -0.12
C VAL A 265 -5.82 -12.36 -0.18
N TYR A 266 -5.34 -13.04 -1.23
CA TYR A 266 -5.44 -14.49 -1.31
C TYR A 266 -4.66 -15.21 -0.21
N ARG A 267 -3.46 -14.70 0.21
CA ARG A 267 -2.71 -15.23 1.36
C ARG A 267 -3.51 -15.11 2.65
N LEU A 268 -4.03 -13.91 2.92
CA LEU A 268 -4.81 -13.64 4.13
C LEU A 268 -6.10 -14.47 4.19
N LEU A 269 -6.72 -14.74 3.05
CA LEU A 269 -7.90 -15.61 2.93
C LEU A 269 -7.57 -17.10 2.90
N ASN A 270 -6.27 -17.48 2.87
CA ASN A 270 -5.80 -18.84 2.67
C ASN A 270 -6.37 -19.50 1.39
N VAL A 271 -6.39 -18.75 0.30
CA VAL A 271 -6.86 -19.19 -1.02
C VAL A 271 -5.67 -19.59 -1.88
N SER A 272 -5.72 -20.81 -2.46
CA SER A 272 -4.69 -21.26 -3.36
C SER A 272 -4.70 -20.47 -4.69
N ASN A 273 -3.54 -20.38 -5.37
CA ASN A 273 -3.48 -19.75 -6.69
C ASN A 273 -4.42 -20.42 -7.70
N CYS A 274 -4.61 -21.74 -7.59
CA CYS A 274 -5.50 -22.50 -8.47
C CYS A 274 -6.97 -22.14 -8.24
N ASP A 275 -7.39 -22.01 -6.97
CA ASP A 275 -8.75 -21.60 -6.63
C ASP A 275 -9.00 -20.14 -7.01
N ALA A 276 -8.02 -19.26 -6.77
CA ALA A 276 -8.07 -17.87 -7.18
C ALA A 276 -8.20 -17.70 -8.70
N TYR A 277 -7.44 -18.48 -9.47
CA TYR A 277 -7.51 -18.49 -10.92
C TYR A 277 -8.90 -18.95 -11.41
N ARG A 278 -9.42 -20.05 -10.86
CA ARG A 278 -10.75 -20.56 -11.20
C ARG A 278 -11.86 -19.55 -10.90
N ASP A 279 -11.80 -18.90 -9.75
CA ASP A 279 -12.75 -17.86 -9.33
C ASP A 279 -12.80 -16.68 -10.31
N VAL A 280 -11.64 -16.25 -10.80
CA VAL A 280 -11.57 -15.16 -11.78
C VAL A 280 -12.05 -15.60 -13.15
N VAL A 281 -11.65 -16.79 -13.63
CA VAL A 281 -12.01 -17.29 -14.95
C VAL A 281 -13.50 -17.65 -15.05
N SER A 282 -14.10 -18.15 -13.96
CA SER A 282 -15.55 -18.41 -13.90
C SER A 282 -16.40 -17.14 -13.76
N GLY A 283 -15.78 -16.00 -13.43
CA GLY A 283 -16.50 -14.75 -13.18
C GLY A 283 -17.29 -14.73 -11.86
N GLU A 284 -17.05 -15.69 -10.96
CA GLU A 284 -17.76 -15.77 -9.67
C GLU A 284 -17.31 -14.70 -8.68
N TYR A 285 -16.01 -14.33 -8.70
CA TYR A 285 -15.38 -13.30 -7.83
C TYR A 285 -15.69 -13.45 -6.33
N CYS A 286 -15.70 -14.70 -5.83
CA CYS A 286 -16.11 -15.04 -4.46
C CYS A 286 -15.14 -14.57 -3.40
N TYR A 287 -13.86 -14.35 -3.75
CA TYR A 287 -12.81 -14.02 -2.78
C TYR A 287 -12.55 -12.51 -2.73
N GLY A 288 -12.77 -11.93 -1.57
CA GLY A 288 -12.52 -10.53 -1.28
C GLY A 288 -12.71 -10.23 0.21
N MET A 289 -12.45 -9.00 0.57
CA MET A 289 -12.57 -8.49 1.94
C MET A 289 -13.29 -7.14 1.94
N VAL A 290 -13.72 -6.73 3.11
CA VAL A 290 -14.12 -5.35 3.41
C VAL A 290 -12.98 -4.66 4.16
N ARG A 291 -12.77 -3.39 3.88
CA ARG A 291 -11.76 -2.57 4.52
C ARG A 291 -12.37 -1.27 5.04
N ALA A 292 -12.20 -1.02 6.33
CA ALA A 292 -12.39 0.28 6.94
C ALA A 292 -11.03 1.02 6.96
N SER A 293 -11.04 2.30 6.62
CA SER A 293 -9.86 3.17 6.66
C SER A 293 -10.21 4.42 7.43
N LEU A 294 -9.38 4.77 8.41
CA LEU A 294 -9.54 5.98 9.22
C LEU A 294 -8.87 7.16 8.53
N GLY A 295 -9.51 8.32 8.59
CA GLY A 295 -8.93 9.60 8.23
C GLY A 295 -8.74 10.46 9.48
N LEU A 296 -8.00 11.56 9.32
CA LEU A 296 -7.71 12.52 10.39
C LEU A 296 -8.96 13.08 11.10
N TYR A 297 -10.05 13.15 10.36
CA TYR A 297 -11.32 13.75 10.78
C TYR A 297 -12.29 12.76 11.42
N ASN A 298 -11.98 11.46 11.45
CA ASN A 298 -12.88 10.49 12.06
C ASN A 298 -12.89 10.62 13.58
N THR A 299 -14.06 10.42 14.15
CA THR A 299 -14.31 10.55 15.58
C THR A 299 -14.67 9.22 16.22
N LYS A 300 -14.66 9.18 17.56
CA LYS A 300 -15.10 8.02 18.32
C LYS A 300 -16.58 7.74 18.12
N GLU A 301 -17.40 8.79 17.99
CA GLU A 301 -18.85 8.70 17.72
C GLU A 301 -19.13 8.03 16.39
N GLU A 302 -18.36 8.36 15.34
CA GLU A 302 -18.45 7.67 14.04
C GLU A 302 -18.04 6.22 14.14
N ALA A 303 -17.00 5.91 14.92
CA ALA A 303 -16.59 4.54 15.21
C ALA A 303 -17.70 3.76 15.95
N ASP A 304 -18.42 4.39 16.88
CA ASP A 304 -19.55 3.80 17.58
C ASP A 304 -20.73 3.51 16.61
N ILE A 305 -21.03 4.45 15.70
CA ILE A 305 -22.06 4.25 14.66
C ILE A 305 -21.68 3.07 13.74
N PHE A 306 -20.42 2.97 13.34
CA PHE A 306 -19.91 1.84 12.56
C PHE A 306 -20.08 0.51 13.29
N LEU A 307 -19.66 0.42 14.55
CA LEU A 307 -19.75 -0.79 15.37
C LEU A 307 -21.19 -1.24 15.57
N ASN A 308 -22.08 -0.31 15.92
CA ASN A 308 -23.51 -0.59 16.11
C ASN A 308 -24.16 -1.13 14.82
N GLN A 309 -23.82 -0.52 13.66
CA GLN A 309 -24.35 -0.98 12.38
C GLN A 309 -23.79 -2.34 11.99
N LEU A 310 -22.49 -2.58 12.21
CA LEU A 310 -21.87 -3.87 11.92
C LEU A 310 -22.49 -4.98 12.77
N GLU A 311 -22.71 -4.74 14.08
CA GLU A 311 -23.36 -5.67 14.99
C GLU A 311 -24.82 -5.93 14.58
N TYR A 312 -25.56 -4.89 14.23
CA TYR A 312 -26.92 -5.01 13.73
C TYR A 312 -27.00 -5.90 12.49
N ILE A 313 -26.09 -5.72 11.53
CA ILE A 313 -26.03 -6.55 10.31
C ILE A 313 -25.61 -7.99 10.67
N ALA A 314 -24.67 -8.17 11.60
CA ALA A 314 -24.19 -9.48 12.02
C ALA A 314 -25.30 -10.34 12.69
N ASN A 315 -26.22 -9.70 13.39
CA ASN A 315 -27.32 -10.38 14.10
C ASN A 315 -28.54 -10.69 13.19
N ARG A 316 -28.57 -10.16 11.97
CA ARG A 316 -29.67 -10.45 11.02
C ARG A 316 -29.36 -11.69 10.19
N LYS A 317 -30.37 -12.55 10.02
CA LYS A 317 -30.27 -13.68 9.08
C LYS A 317 -30.04 -13.17 7.66
N ASN A 318 -29.09 -13.74 6.95
CA ASN A 318 -28.88 -13.46 5.55
C ASN A 318 -29.86 -14.28 4.70
N PRO A 319 -30.80 -13.66 3.96
CA PRO A 319 -31.67 -14.39 3.06
C PRO A 319 -30.93 -14.97 1.84
N ASN A 320 -29.78 -14.39 1.46
CA ASN A 320 -28.99 -14.79 0.30
C ASN A 320 -27.70 -15.52 0.76
N ARG A 321 -27.83 -16.80 1.08
CA ARG A 321 -26.73 -17.63 1.58
C ARG A 321 -25.78 -18.04 0.44
N VAL A 322 -24.81 -17.20 0.08
CA VAL A 322 -23.73 -17.53 -0.85
C VAL A 322 -22.37 -17.15 -0.25
N TYR A 323 -22.01 -17.79 0.87
CA TYR A 323 -20.64 -17.73 1.37
C TYR A 323 -20.02 -19.12 1.26
N ARG A 324 -19.07 -19.28 0.33
CA ARG A 324 -18.17 -20.45 0.32
C ARG A 324 -17.05 -20.18 1.33
N LYS A 325 -17.09 -20.87 2.46
CA LYS A 325 -16.03 -20.85 3.46
C LYS A 325 -14.70 -21.25 2.77
N PRO A 326 -13.61 -20.49 2.95
CA PRO A 326 -12.29 -20.98 2.56
C PRO A 326 -12.04 -22.33 3.22
N LYS A 327 -11.57 -23.32 2.46
CA LYS A 327 -11.28 -24.66 3.02
C LYS A 327 -10.08 -24.52 3.95
N GLY A 328 -10.30 -24.73 5.25
CA GLY A 328 -9.26 -24.94 6.25
C GLY A 328 -8.92 -23.69 7.10
N ARG A 329 -9.62 -23.51 8.16
CA ARG A 329 -9.14 -23.04 9.47
C ARG A 329 -9.60 -24.04 10.51
#